data_4108a97275d3465f0e369e6da6a57bc9
#
_entry.id   4108a97275d3465f0e369e6da6a57bc9
#
_cell.length_a   1.000
_cell.length_b   1.000
_cell.length_c   1.000
_cell.angle_alpha   90.00
_cell.angle_beta   90.00
_cell.angle_gamma   90.00
#
_symmetry.space_group_name_H-M   'P 1'
#
loop_
_entity.id
_entity.type
_entity.pdbx_description
1 polymer ?
#
loop_
_entity_poly.entity_id
_entity_poly.type
_entity_poly.pdbx_seq_one_letter_code
_entity_poly.pdbx_strand_id
1 'polypeptide(L)'
;MPITGFSHYLIQNPILALFLICHFLSDFHLQGQTVADRKNTDKKYLLIHLLGVALSLVLVTCFLPSLWLTSLLILLSHAIIDFGKSCVAKWLRLNAMSTFLADQMLHLVIIVLLTGSIFFLI
;
A
#
# COMPACT_ATOMS: atom_id res chain seq x y z
N MET A 1 -29.37 -8.89 1.24
CA MET A 1 -28.49 -8.50 0.15
C MET A 1 -27.35 -9.49 0.05
N PRO A 2 -27.18 -10.15 -1.08
CA PRO A 2 -26.07 -11.10 -1.18
C PRO A 2 -24.76 -10.34 -1.04
N ILE A 3 -23.86 -10.87 -0.21
CA ILE A 3 -22.50 -10.39 -0.17
C ILE A 3 -21.87 -10.76 -1.52
N THR A 4 -21.49 -9.74 -2.30
CA THR A 4 -20.88 -9.96 -3.59
C THR A 4 -19.53 -10.64 -3.44
N GLY A 5 -19.00 -11.20 -4.52
CA GLY A 5 -17.77 -11.97 -4.48
C GLY A 5 -16.61 -11.27 -3.78
N PHE A 6 -16.44 -9.95 -3.98
CA PHE A 6 -15.34 -9.21 -3.35
C PHE A 6 -15.50 -9.11 -1.84
N SER A 7 -16.70 -8.77 -1.35
CA SER A 7 -16.96 -8.69 0.10
C SER A 7 -16.77 -10.04 0.78
N HIS A 8 -17.27 -11.09 0.16
CA HIS A 8 -17.10 -12.45 0.65
C HIS A 8 -15.62 -12.85 0.70
N TYR A 9 -14.86 -12.52 -0.34
CA TYR A 9 -13.44 -12.75 -0.40
C TYR A 9 -12.69 -12.06 0.73
N LEU A 10 -13.01 -10.79 1.02
CA LEU A 10 -12.37 -10.05 2.12
C LEU A 10 -12.70 -10.64 3.49
N ILE A 11 -13.93 -11.11 3.70
CA ILE A 11 -14.32 -11.74 4.96
C ILE A 11 -13.53 -13.03 5.18
N GLN A 12 -13.27 -13.79 4.12
CA GLN A 12 -12.49 -15.01 4.19
C GLN A 12 -10.98 -14.77 4.24
N ASN A 13 -10.52 -13.56 3.96
CA ASN A 13 -9.11 -13.18 3.96
C ASN A 13 -8.87 -11.97 4.87
N PRO A 14 -8.99 -12.12 6.20
CA PRO A 14 -8.91 -10.99 7.11
C PRO A 14 -7.53 -10.32 7.13
N ILE A 15 -6.45 -11.06 6.86
CA ILE A 15 -5.11 -10.49 6.80
C ILE A 15 -5.01 -9.55 5.60
N LEU A 16 -5.53 -9.95 4.44
CA LEU A 16 -5.60 -9.09 3.27
C LEU A 16 -6.40 -7.83 3.56
N ALA A 17 -7.58 -7.98 4.18
CA ALA A 17 -8.43 -6.83 4.53
C ALA A 17 -7.69 -5.87 5.45
N LEU A 18 -6.95 -6.38 6.44
CA LEU A 18 -6.17 -5.55 7.36
C LEU A 18 -5.12 -4.72 6.63
N PHE A 19 -4.33 -5.32 5.74
CA PHE A 19 -3.31 -4.61 4.99
C PHE A 19 -3.89 -3.63 3.97
N LEU A 20 -5.05 -3.94 3.38
CA LEU A 20 -5.74 -2.99 2.51
C LEU A 20 -6.22 -1.76 3.29
N ILE A 21 -6.75 -1.96 4.50
CA ILE A 21 -7.16 -0.85 5.37
C ILE A 21 -5.93 0.00 5.72
N CYS A 22 -4.81 -0.61 6.09
CA CYS A 22 -3.57 0.11 6.38
C CYS A 22 -3.09 0.93 5.17
N HIS A 23 -3.13 0.34 3.97
CA HIS A 23 -2.73 1.02 2.74
C HIS A 23 -3.59 2.26 2.48
N PHE A 24 -4.92 2.12 2.54
CA PHE A 24 -5.82 3.23 2.28
C PHE A 24 -5.75 4.31 3.35
N LEU A 25 -5.58 3.95 4.62
CA LEU A 25 -5.37 4.93 5.68
C LEU A 25 -4.08 5.72 5.46
N SER A 26 -3.00 5.04 5.10
CA SER A 26 -1.72 5.68 4.86
C SER A 26 -1.75 6.63 3.67
N ASP A 27 -2.39 6.21 2.56
CA ASP A 27 -2.41 7.00 1.34
C ASP A 27 -3.42 8.15 1.37
N PHE A 28 -4.52 8.03 2.11
CA PHE A 28 -5.62 8.98 2.02
C PHE A 28 -5.92 9.75 3.30
N HIS A 29 -5.56 9.22 4.47
CA HIS A 29 -5.87 9.86 5.76
C HIS A 29 -4.65 10.33 6.54
N LEU A 30 -3.60 9.52 6.63
CA LEU A 30 -2.46 9.82 7.51
C LEU A 30 -1.45 10.79 6.91
N GLN A 31 -1.42 10.93 5.59
CA GLN A 31 -0.38 11.73 4.95
C GLN A 31 -0.66 13.24 4.92
N GLY A 32 -1.94 13.65 4.98
CA GLY A 32 -2.33 15.06 4.83
C GLY A 32 -2.24 15.57 3.40
N GLN A 33 -2.88 16.71 3.12
CA GLN A 33 -2.98 17.24 1.76
C GLN A 33 -1.63 17.71 1.21
N THR A 34 -0.82 18.38 2.02
CA THR A 34 0.49 18.88 1.57
C THR A 34 1.41 17.74 1.16
N VAL A 35 1.43 16.66 1.95
CA VAL A 35 2.23 15.48 1.62
C VAL A 35 1.70 14.81 0.37
N ALA A 36 0.38 14.67 0.24
CA ALA A 36 -0.23 14.08 -0.94
C ALA A 36 0.15 14.83 -2.23
N ASP A 37 0.16 16.16 -2.17
CA ASP A 37 0.47 17.00 -3.33
C ASP A 37 1.95 16.99 -3.70
N ARG A 38 2.86 16.84 -2.72
CA ARG A 38 4.29 17.05 -2.90
C ARG A 38 5.16 15.80 -2.85
N LYS A 39 4.63 14.67 -2.41
CA LYS A 39 5.42 13.43 -2.25
C LYS A 39 6.07 12.94 -3.55
N ASN A 40 5.49 13.24 -4.70
CA ASN A 40 6.01 12.81 -5.99
C ASN A 40 7.11 13.72 -6.56
N THR A 41 7.24 14.93 -6.04
CA THR A 41 8.19 15.93 -6.54
C THR A 41 9.27 16.32 -5.53
N ASP A 42 9.04 16.07 -4.24
CA ASP A 42 9.95 16.42 -3.16
C ASP A 42 10.19 15.20 -2.28
N LYS A 43 11.46 14.77 -2.21
CA LYS A 43 11.85 13.57 -1.43
C LYS A 43 11.54 13.71 0.05
N LYS A 44 11.56 14.92 0.61
CA LYS A 44 11.19 15.16 2.00
C LYS A 44 9.75 14.73 2.28
N TYR A 45 8.83 15.10 1.41
CA TYR A 45 7.41 14.73 1.56
C TYR A 45 7.18 13.26 1.28
N LEU A 46 7.95 12.67 0.37
CA LEU A 46 7.91 11.22 0.16
C LEU A 46 8.36 10.47 1.42
N LEU A 47 9.41 10.92 2.09
CA LEU A 47 9.87 10.31 3.34
C LEU A 47 8.80 10.44 4.44
N ILE A 48 8.14 11.59 4.56
CA ILE A 48 7.04 11.78 5.51
C ILE A 48 5.90 10.80 5.22
N HIS A 49 5.55 10.65 3.95
CA HIS A 49 4.54 9.66 3.54
C HIS A 49 4.95 8.23 3.93
N LEU A 50 6.19 7.85 3.65
CA LEU A 50 6.70 6.51 3.99
C LEU A 50 6.77 6.27 5.50
N LEU A 51 7.04 7.31 6.30
CA LEU A 51 6.98 7.20 7.76
C LEU A 51 5.54 6.90 8.23
N GLY A 52 4.53 7.52 7.61
CA GLY A 52 3.13 7.21 7.89
C GLY A 52 2.78 5.77 7.56
N VAL A 53 3.23 5.28 6.42
CA VAL A 53 3.06 3.88 6.02
C VAL A 53 3.74 2.95 7.03
N ALA A 54 4.99 3.26 7.39
CA ALA A 54 5.76 2.46 8.35
C ALA A 54 5.07 2.42 9.71
N LEU A 55 4.52 3.53 10.17
CA LEU A 55 3.81 3.59 11.45
C LEU A 55 2.60 2.67 11.46
N SER A 56 1.78 2.69 10.41
CA SER A 56 0.61 1.80 10.32
C SER A 56 1.02 0.32 10.31
N LEU A 57 2.09 -0.03 9.61
CA LEU A 57 2.60 -1.40 9.55
C LEU A 57 3.24 -1.84 10.86
N VAL A 58 3.91 -0.94 11.57
CA VAL A 58 4.44 -1.22 12.91
C VAL A 58 3.31 -1.51 13.88
N LEU A 59 2.21 -0.77 13.81
CA LEU A 59 1.03 -1.05 14.64
C LEU A 59 0.47 -2.46 14.37
N VAL A 60 0.37 -2.85 13.10
CA VAL A 60 -0.04 -4.22 12.75
C VAL A 60 0.89 -5.25 13.36
N THR A 61 2.20 -5.03 13.26
CA THR A 61 3.20 -5.95 13.80
C THR A 61 3.15 -6.03 15.33
N CYS A 62 2.84 -4.94 16.00
CA CYS A 62 2.70 -4.93 17.47
C CYS A 62 1.53 -5.81 17.92
N PHE A 63 0.41 -5.81 17.20
CA PHE A 63 -0.75 -6.63 17.53
C PHE A 63 -0.63 -8.06 16.98
N LEU A 64 0.03 -8.24 15.85
CA LEU A 64 0.19 -9.51 15.17
C LEU A 64 1.66 -9.73 14.80
N PRO A 65 2.51 -10.09 15.78
CA PRO A 65 3.97 -10.19 15.55
C PRO A 65 4.37 -11.17 14.44
N SER A 66 3.57 -12.20 14.18
CA SER A 66 3.84 -13.16 13.10
C SER A 66 3.83 -12.54 11.71
N LEU A 67 3.25 -11.34 11.55
CA LEU A 67 3.15 -10.64 10.27
C LEU A 67 4.30 -9.66 10.02
N TRP A 68 5.37 -9.70 10.83
CA TRP A 68 6.49 -8.77 10.71
C TRP A 68 7.16 -8.81 9.33
N LEU A 69 7.35 -10.01 8.78
CA LEU A 69 7.99 -10.16 7.46
C LEU A 69 7.09 -9.62 6.36
N THR A 70 5.80 -9.93 6.39
CA THR A 70 4.83 -9.40 5.42
C THR A 70 4.77 -7.89 5.50
N SER A 71 4.72 -7.31 6.69
CA SER A 71 4.72 -5.86 6.89
C SER A 71 6.00 -5.22 6.33
N LEU A 72 7.15 -5.82 6.58
CA LEU A 72 8.43 -5.34 6.05
C LEU A 72 8.45 -5.38 4.53
N LEU A 73 8.02 -6.48 3.92
CA LEU A 73 7.99 -6.63 2.47
C LEU A 73 7.01 -5.64 1.83
N ILE A 74 5.87 -5.39 2.45
CA ILE A 74 4.91 -4.39 1.97
C ILE A 74 5.53 -2.99 2.05
N LEU A 75 6.20 -2.65 3.14
CA LEU A 75 6.87 -1.36 3.28
C LEU A 75 7.96 -1.16 2.21
N LEU A 76 8.80 -2.17 2.01
CA LEU A 76 9.87 -2.10 1.00
C LEU A 76 9.31 -1.96 -0.41
N SER A 77 8.28 -2.74 -0.76
CA SER A 77 7.64 -2.64 -2.08
C SER A 77 6.95 -1.30 -2.27
N HIS A 78 6.30 -0.78 -1.24
CA HIS A 78 5.67 0.53 -1.26
C HIS A 78 6.70 1.63 -1.53
N ALA A 79 7.85 1.58 -0.85
CA ALA A 79 8.94 2.52 -1.07
C ALA A 79 9.48 2.45 -2.50
N ILE A 80 9.72 1.24 -3.01
CA ILE A 80 10.23 1.04 -4.38
C ILE A 80 9.25 1.61 -5.41
N ILE A 81 7.96 1.33 -5.27
CA ILE A 81 6.94 1.84 -6.19
C ILE A 81 6.89 3.36 -6.12
N ASP A 82 6.86 3.94 -4.93
CA ASP A 82 6.75 5.39 -4.76
C ASP A 82 7.98 6.13 -5.27
N PHE A 83 9.19 5.58 -5.08
CA PHE A 83 10.39 6.18 -5.64
C PHE A 83 10.46 6.05 -7.17
N GLY A 84 9.97 4.95 -7.73
CA GLY A 84 10.09 4.65 -9.15
C GLY A 84 8.99 5.24 -10.02
N LYS A 85 7.81 5.50 -9.46
CA LYS A 85 6.62 5.84 -10.27
C LYS A 85 6.77 7.11 -11.09
N SER A 86 7.45 8.13 -10.57
CA SER A 86 7.66 9.38 -11.30
C SER A 86 8.54 9.17 -12.53
N CYS A 87 9.59 8.36 -12.41
CA CYS A 87 10.46 8.03 -13.53
C CYS A 87 9.71 7.23 -14.60
N VAL A 88 8.94 6.22 -14.18
CA VAL A 88 8.17 5.39 -15.09
C VAL A 88 7.08 6.22 -15.79
N ALA A 89 6.39 7.10 -15.06
CA ALA A 89 5.36 7.96 -15.62
C ALA A 89 5.94 8.89 -16.69
N LYS A 90 7.12 9.46 -16.45
CA LYS A 90 7.81 10.30 -17.45
C LYS A 90 8.23 9.49 -18.67
N TRP A 91 8.79 8.31 -18.45
CA TRP A 91 9.25 7.44 -19.52
C TRP A 91 8.10 6.98 -20.43
N LEU A 92 6.96 6.61 -19.82
CA LEU A 92 5.78 6.15 -20.56
C LEU A 92 4.84 7.30 -20.98
N ARG A 93 5.17 8.55 -20.61
CA ARG A 93 4.35 9.75 -20.88
C ARG A 93 2.93 9.62 -20.35
N LEU A 94 2.78 9.09 -19.13
CA LEU A 94 1.49 8.94 -18.47
C LEU A 94 1.01 10.29 -17.93
N ASN A 95 -0.30 10.53 -17.99
CA ASN A 95 -0.90 11.66 -17.31
C ASN A 95 -1.07 11.38 -15.81
N ALA A 96 -1.49 12.41 -15.04
CA ALA A 96 -1.63 12.28 -13.59
C ALA A 96 -2.63 11.18 -13.18
N MET A 97 -3.76 11.06 -13.89
CA MET A 97 -4.76 10.06 -13.57
C MET A 97 -4.25 8.63 -13.85
N SER A 98 -3.60 8.42 -14.99
CA SER A 98 -3.03 7.11 -15.34
C SER A 98 -1.91 6.72 -14.37
N THR A 99 -1.08 7.67 -13.95
CA THR A 99 -0.03 7.45 -12.95
C THR A 99 -0.63 7.04 -11.62
N PHE A 100 -1.67 7.75 -11.17
CA PHE A 100 -2.37 7.42 -9.94
C PHE A 100 -2.98 6.03 -9.97
N LEU A 101 -3.68 5.69 -11.05
CA LEU A 101 -4.32 4.38 -11.19
C LEU A 101 -3.27 3.26 -11.22
N ALA A 102 -2.18 3.43 -11.97
CA ALA A 102 -1.10 2.45 -12.02
C ALA A 102 -0.45 2.25 -10.64
N ASP A 103 -0.21 3.34 -9.93
CA ASP A 103 0.34 3.32 -8.59
C ASP A 103 -0.54 2.51 -7.64
N GLN A 104 -1.84 2.80 -7.59
CA GLN A 104 -2.77 2.09 -6.73
C GLN A 104 -2.90 0.61 -7.10
N MET A 105 -2.96 0.30 -8.39
CA MET A 105 -3.06 -1.09 -8.85
C MET A 105 -1.81 -1.89 -8.47
N LEU A 106 -0.62 -1.33 -8.61
CA LEU A 106 0.63 -2.00 -8.22
C LEU A 106 0.65 -2.30 -6.72
N HIS A 107 0.28 -1.34 -5.89
CA HIS A 107 0.21 -1.56 -4.45
C HIS A 107 -0.78 -2.67 -4.08
N LEU A 108 -1.97 -2.65 -4.68
CA LEU A 108 -2.99 -3.65 -4.44
C LEU A 108 -2.54 -5.05 -4.85
N VAL A 109 -1.94 -5.18 -6.03
CA VAL A 109 -1.44 -6.46 -6.53
C VAL A 109 -0.39 -7.03 -5.58
N ILE A 110 0.55 -6.21 -5.12
CA ILE A 110 1.60 -6.68 -4.21
C ILE A 110 1.01 -7.11 -2.86
N ILE A 111 0.08 -6.35 -2.32
CA ILE A 111 -0.58 -6.72 -1.07
C ILE A 111 -1.31 -8.07 -1.22
N VAL A 112 -2.05 -8.25 -2.30
CA VAL A 112 -2.74 -9.52 -2.56
C VAL A 112 -1.76 -10.68 -2.68
N LEU A 113 -0.66 -10.49 -3.41
CA LEU A 113 0.34 -11.55 -3.59
C LEU A 113 1.01 -11.93 -2.27
N LEU A 114 1.41 -10.93 -1.48
CA LEU A 114 2.13 -11.19 -0.23
C LEU A 114 1.21 -11.82 0.83
N THR A 115 -0.03 -11.36 0.95
CA THR A 115 -0.97 -11.91 1.92
C THR A 115 -1.52 -13.26 1.48
N GLY A 116 -1.74 -13.46 0.19
CA GLY A 116 -2.13 -14.75 -0.38
C GLY A 116 -1.07 -15.82 -0.16
N SER A 117 0.21 -15.46 -0.33
CA SER A 117 1.32 -16.38 -0.09
C SER A 117 1.37 -16.88 1.36
N ILE A 118 1.02 -16.03 2.32
CA ILE A 118 0.97 -16.42 3.73
C ILE A 118 -0.11 -17.48 3.97
N PHE A 119 -1.28 -17.33 3.36
CA PHE A 119 -2.33 -18.32 3.50
C PHE A 119 -1.94 -19.71 2.97
N PHE A 120 -1.10 -19.76 1.94
CA PHE A 120 -0.60 -21.04 1.41
C PHE A 120 0.49 -21.67 2.28
N LEU A 121 1.15 -20.88 3.13
CA LEU A 121 2.21 -21.36 4.01
C LEU A 121 1.70 -21.81 5.38
N ILE A 122 0.49 -21.42 5.72
CA ILE A 122 -0.17 -21.78 6.97
C ILE A 122 -1.10 -22.98 6.75
#